data_f20d1e2f1f57f6f18cd1b568cce60526
#
_entry.id   f20d1e2f1f57f6f18cd1b568cce60526
#
_cell.length_a   1.000
_cell.length_b   1.000
_cell.length_c   1.000
_cell.angle_alpha   90.00
_cell.angle_beta   90.00
_cell.angle_gamma   90.00
#
_symmetry.space_group_name_H-M   'P 1'
#
loop_
_entity.id
_entity.type
_entity.pdbx_description
1 polymer ?
#
loop_
_entity_poly.entity_id
_entity_poly.type
_entity_poly.pdbx_seq_one_letter_code
_entity_poly.pdbx_strand_id
1 'polypeptide(L)'
;MKKITLAILLCGFGMSLFGQGILFREGSWKEMLALAKKENKLVFVDNYTSWCGPCKKMVKEIFPLKEAGDFYNAHFICYKVDCEKGEG
;
A
#
# COMPACT_ATOMS: atom_id res chain seq x y z
N MET A 1 30.14 1.11 -17.05
CA MET A 1 30.60 1.14 -15.67
C MET A 1 29.84 2.13 -14.82
N LYS A 2 29.89 3.40 -15.17
CA LYS A 2 29.18 4.41 -14.40
C LYS A 2 27.68 4.19 -14.40
N LYS A 3 27.14 3.72 -15.50
CA LYS A 3 25.71 3.46 -15.63
C LYS A 3 25.25 2.34 -14.71
N ILE A 4 26.08 1.34 -14.54
CA ILE A 4 25.76 0.22 -13.69
C ILE A 4 25.66 0.66 -12.23
N THR A 5 26.60 1.51 -11.81
CA THR A 5 26.58 2.03 -10.44
C THR A 5 25.32 2.80 -10.17
N LEU A 6 24.87 3.61 -11.11
CA LEU A 6 23.67 4.40 -10.95
C LEU A 6 22.44 3.50 -10.81
N ALA A 7 22.36 2.46 -11.62
CA ALA A 7 21.24 1.54 -11.55
C ALA A 7 21.16 0.85 -10.19
N ILE A 8 22.28 0.48 -9.63
CA ILE A 8 22.33 -0.16 -8.32
C ILE A 8 21.79 0.76 -7.24
N LEU A 9 22.14 2.04 -7.31
CA LEU A 9 21.63 3.01 -6.35
C LEU A 9 20.11 3.12 -6.40
N LEU A 10 19.54 3.14 -7.58
CA LEU A 10 18.09 3.22 -7.72
C LEU A 10 17.40 2.00 -7.13
N CYS A 11 17.94 0.83 -7.39
CA CYS A 11 17.38 -0.40 -6.83
C CYS A 11 17.44 -0.39 -5.32
N GLY A 12 18.54 0.00 -4.73
CA GLY A 12 18.69 0.07 -3.30
C GLY A 12 17.69 1.01 -2.66
N PHE A 13 17.49 2.16 -3.25
CA PHE A 13 16.55 3.14 -2.76
C PHE A 13 15.12 2.59 -2.82
N GLY A 14 14.72 1.99 -3.92
CA GLY A 14 13.38 1.42 -4.06
C GLY A 14 13.11 0.34 -3.03
N MET A 15 14.07 -0.51 -2.76
CA MET A 15 13.90 -1.57 -1.80
C MET A 15 13.68 -1.06 -0.39
N SER A 16 14.34 0.02 -0.01
CA SER A 16 14.18 0.55 1.34
C SER A 16 12.76 1.06 1.58
N LEU A 17 12.05 1.50 0.53
CA LEU A 17 10.68 1.94 0.67
C LEU A 17 9.70 0.80 0.82
N PHE A 18 9.98 -0.36 0.21
CA PHE A 18 9.04 -1.48 0.17
C PHE A 18 9.31 -2.55 1.22
N GLY A 19 10.26 -2.32 2.11
CA GLY A 19 10.61 -3.32 3.10
C GLY A 19 9.76 -3.32 4.36
N GLN A 20 8.73 -2.48 4.45
CA GLN A 20 8.08 -2.22 5.72
C GLN A 20 6.56 -2.17 5.68
N GLY A 21 5.90 -3.27 5.55
CA GLY A 21 4.47 -3.30 5.71
C GLY A 21 3.67 -2.95 4.46
N ILE A 22 2.38 -2.80 4.64
CA ILE A 22 1.46 -2.58 3.53
C ILE A 22 1.60 -1.17 2.99
N LEU A 23 1.75 -1.06 1.67
CA LEU A 23 1.78 0.22 0.98
C LEU A 23 0.36 0.58 0.55
N PHE A 24 -0.25 1.54 1.23
CA PHE A 24 -1.56 2.04 0.85
C PHE A 24 -1.40 3.12 -0.21
N ARG A 25 -2.08 2.93 -1.34
CA ARG A 25 -2.02 3.85 -2.46
C ARG A 25 -2.97 5.01 -2.23
N GLU A 26 -2.60 6.19 -2.74
CA GLU A 26 -3.42 7.38 -2.62
C GLU A 26 -4.06 7.71 -3.95
N GLY A 27 -5.28 8.27 -3.90
CA GLY A 27 -6.01 8.63 -5.09
C GLY A 27 -7.49 8.33 -4.92
N SER A 28 -8.23 8.45 -6.00
CA SER A 28 -9.67 8.16 -6.00
C SER A 28 -9.92 6.66 -6.18
N TRP A 29 -11.13 6.25 -5.87
CA TRP A 29 -11.57 4.88 -6.13
C TRP A 29 -11.37 4.50 -7.58
N LYS A 30 -11.71 5.42 -8.49
CA LYS A 30 -11.56 5.19 -9.92
C LYS A 30 -10.11 4.94 -10.30
N GLU A 31 -9.19 5.69 -9.69
CA GLU A 31 -7.76 5.49 -9.92
C GLU A 31 -7.29 4.14 -9.41
N MET A 32 -7.81 3.71 -8.27
CA MET A 32 -7.45 2.40 -7.70
C MET A 32 -7.91 1.27 -8.62
N LEU A 33 -9.11 1.39 -9.18
CA LEU A 33 -9.60 0.40 -10.13
C LEU A 33 -8.73 0.34 -11.39
N ALA A 34 -8.28 1.48 -11.86
CA ALA A 34 -7.41 1.54 -13.03
C ALA A 34 -6.05 0.88 -12.74
N LEU A 35 -5.49 1.12 -11.56
CA LEU A 35 -4.24 0.49 -11.14
C LEU A 35 -4.39 -1.03 -11.02
N ALA A 36 -5.50 -1.46 -10.44
CA ALA A 36 -5.76 -2.89 -10.28
C ALA A 36 -5.81 -3.59 -11.63
N LYS A 37 -6.45 -2.97 -12.60
CA LYS A 37 -6.52 -3.50 -13.95
C LYS A 37 -5.15 -3.54 -14.60
N LYS A 38 -4.39 -2.46 -14.45
CA LYS A 38 -3.07 -2.36 -15.05
C LYS A 38 -2.10 -3.40 -14.47
N GLU A 39 -2.15 -3.60 -13.17
CA GLU A 39 -1.24 -4.52 -12.48
C GLU A 39 -1.81 -5.93 -12.34
N ASN A 40 -3.01 -6.15 -12.84
CA ASN A 40 -3.70 -7.43 -12.76
C ASN A 40 -3.84 -7.92 -11.31
N LYS A 41 -4.34 -7.05 -10.45
CA LYS A 41 -4.53 -7.32 -9.02
C LYS A 41 -5.95 -6.95 -8.61
N LEU A 42 -6.38 -7.52 -7.48
CA LEU A 42 -7.62 -7.10 -6.83
C LEU A 42 -7.34 -5.89 -5.95
N VAL A 43 -8.39 -5.20 -5.56
CA VAL A 43 -8.25 -4.07 -4.64
C VAL A 43 -8.61 -4.54 -3.23
N PHE A 44 -7.71 -4.29 -2.30
CA PHE A 44 -7.96 -4.50 -0.87
C PHE A 44 -8.33 -3.16 -0.26
N VAL A 45 -9.55 -3.04 0.24
CA VAL A 45 -10.06 -1.79 0.80
C VAL A 45 -10.12 -1.88 2.31
N ASP A 46 -9.43 -0.97 2.97
CA ASP A 46 -9.52 -0.82 4.42
C ASP A 46 -10.50 0.32 4.72
N ASN A 47 -11.71 -0.03 5.06
CA ASN A 47 -12.75 0.93 5.45
C ASN A 47 -12.61 1.23 6.93
N TYR A 48 -12.39 2.46 7.29
CA TYR A 48 -12.16 2.81 8.68
C TYR A 48 -12.88 4.10 9.08
N THR A 49 -12.95 4.33 10.39
CA THR A 49 -13.44 5.58 10.95
C THR A 49 -12.45 6.06 12.01
N SER A 50 -12.50 7.34 12.35
CA SER A 50 -11.56 7.91 13.32
C SER A 50 -11.75 7.35 14.73
N TRP A 51 -12.94 6.83 15.05
CA TRP A 51 -13.26 6.28 16.36
C TRP A 51 -13.16 4.75 16.41
N CYS A 52 -12.74 4.13 15.36
CA CYS A 52 -12.68 2.66 15.29
C CYS A 52 -11.43 2.14 16.02
N GLY A 53 -11.64 1.54 17.19
CA GLY A 53 -10.54 0.96 17.96
C GLY A 53 -9.82 -0.19 17.25
N PRO A 54 -10.56 -1.22 16.80
CA PRO A 54 -9.95 -2.33 16.07
C PRO A 54 -9.23 -1.90 14.80
N CYS A 55 -9.75 -0.89 14.08
CA CYS A 55 -9.09 -0.37 12.89
C CYS A 55 -7.72 0.21 13.23
N LYS A 56 -7.65 0.99 14.31
CA LYS A 56 -6.40 1.59 14.75
C LYS A 56 -5.39 0.54 15.18
N LYS A 57 -5.87 -0.53 15.79
CA LYS A 57 -5.02 -1.62 16.22
C LYS A 57 -4.39 -2.32 15.01
N MET A 58 -5.16 -2.53 13.96
CA MET A 58 -4.65 -3.12 12.72
C MET A 58 -3.56 -2.25 12.11
N VAL A 59 -3.79 -0.94 12.07
CA VAL A 59 -2.81 0.00 11.52
C VAL A 59 -1.52 -0.01 12.33
N LYS A 60 -1.64 -0.13 13.64
CA LYS A 60 -0.48 -0.07 14.54
C LYS A 60 0.29 -1.37 14.61
N GLU A 61 -0.42 -2.51 14.64
CA GLU A 61 0.19 -3.78 14.97
C GLU A 61 0.35 -4.75 13.79
N ILE A 62 -0.51 -4.65 12.80
CA ILE A 62 -0.54 -5.63 11.71
C ILE A 62 -0.01 -5.05 10.41
N PHE A 63 -0.56 -3.93 9.98
CA PHE A 63 -0.19 -3.36 8.68
C PHE A 63 1.29 -3.00 8.53
N PRO A 64 1.99 -2.57 9.60
CA PRO A 64 3.42 -2.27 9.46
C PRO A 64 4.31 -3.50 9.36
N LEU A 65 3.80 -4.68 9.62
CA LEU A 65 4.60 -5.89 9.57
C LEU A 65 5.10 -6.17 8.16
N LYS A 66 6.36 -6.57 8.06
CA LYS A 66 6.95 -6.90 6.78
C LYS A 66 6.20 -8.03 6.08
N GLU A 67 5.79 -9.04 6.83
CA GLU A 67 5.06 -10.17 6.28
C GLU A 67 3.73 -9.74 5.67
N ALA A 68 3.02 -8.85 6.36
CA ALA A 68 1.77 -8.31 5.83
C ALA A 68 2.03 -7.52 4.55
N GLY A 69 3.05 -6.67 4.55
CA GLY A 69 3.41 -5.90 3.38
C GLY A 69 3.79 -6.76 2.20
N ASP A 70 4.63 -7.76 2.44
CA ASP A 70 5.08 -8.66 1.37
C ASP A 70 3.91 -9.35 0.70
N PHE A 71 2.95 -9.83 1.48
CA PHE A 71 1.79 -10.52 0.93
C PHE A 71 0.82 -9.56 0.24
N TYR A 72 0.39 -8.53 0.96
CA TYR A 72 -0.65 -7.64 0.43
C TYR A 72 -0.17 -6.80 -0.74
N ASN A 73 1.05 -6.30 -0.69
CA ASN A 73 1.58 -5.49 -1.79
C ASN A 73 1.77 -6.31 -3.06
N ALA A 74 2.08 -7.59 -2.93
CA ALA A 74 2.27 -8.47 -4.09
C ALA A 74 0.95 -8.84 -4.75
N HIS A 75 -0.13 -8.95 -3.99
CA HIS A 75 -1.38 -9.49 -4.48
C HIS A 75 -2.51 -8.48 -4.65
N PHE A 76 -2.42 -7.32 -4.01
CA PHE A 76 -3.50 -6.35 -3.98
C PHE A 76 -3.01 -4.94 -4.25
N ILE A 77 -3.91 -4.13 -4.81
CA ILE A 77 -3.80 -2.69 -4.73
C ILE A 77 -4.47 -2.32 -3.40
N CYS A 78 -3.70 -1.85 -2.44
CA CYS A 78 -4.22 -1.56 -1.11
C CYS A 78 -4.68 -0.11 -1.00
N TYR A 79 -5.89 0.09 -0.51
CA TYR A 79 -6.53 1.40 -0.48
C TYR A 79 -7.25 1.61 0.84
N LYS A 80 -7.05 2.76 1.45
CA LYS A 80 -7.73 3.13 2.70
C LYS A 80 -8.87 4.09 2.41
N VAL A 81 -10.01 3.84 3.01
CA VAL A 81 -11.18 4.70 2.86
C VAL A 81 -11.66 5.14 4.24
N ASP A 82 -11.62 6.44 4.48
CA ASP A 82 -12.21 7.03 5.67
C ASP A 82 -13.71 7.16 5.42
N CYS A 83 -14.48 6.34 6.11
CA CYS A 83 -15.93 6.27 5.87
C CYS A 83 -16.68 7.53 6.26
N GLU A 84 -16.01 8.46 6.93
CA GLU A 84 -16.62 9.72 7.34
C GLU A 84 -16.24 10.89 6.43
N LYS A 85 -15.40 10.66 5.42
CA LYS A 85 -14.89 11.72 4.56
C LYS A 85 -14.83 11.27 3.11
N GLY A 86 -14.73 12.26 2.21
CA GLY A 86 -14.50 12.02 0.79
C GLY A 86 -15.47 11.03 0.19
N GLU A 87 -14.92 10.01 -0.46
CA GLU A 87 -15.70 8.97 -1.13
C GLU A 87 -16.23 7.90 -0.16
N GLY A 88 -15.81 7.98 1.06
CA GLY A 88 -16.25 7.04 2.10
C GLY A 88 -17.66 7.31 2.57
#